data_0ec1d938dfc126641c82079148d617ca
#
_entry.id   0ec1d938dfc126641c82079148d617ca
#
_cell.length_a   1.000
_cell.length_b   1.000
_cell.length_c   1.000
_cell.angle_alpha   90.00
_cell.angle_beta   90.00
_cell.angle_gamma   90.00
#
_symmetry.space_group_name_H-M   'P 1'
#
loop_
_entity.id
_entity.type
_entity.pdbx_description
1 polymer ?
#
loop_
_entity_poly.entity_id
_entity_poly.type
_entity_poly.pdbx_seq_one_letter_code
_entity_poly.pdbx_strand_id
1 'polypeptide(L)'
;SFVIHPMYVECLEVMTNGGKQNIWNVKGGNFPNALKRMQRFGMILERFVSPEGTFPVFGRSITYRTGVLQPLALLSLRGWLPKELPAGQVRAAMTAVIQRMFGDNRNFNAEGYLTLGFNGSQPNISDWYTNNGSLYLASLAFLPLGLPADAPFWTDAPQPWTSKKAWGGEDFPKDHAY
;
A
#
# COMPACT_ATOMS: atom_id res chain seq x y z
N SER A 1 -2.83 0.24 -10.01
CA SER A 1 -3.65 0.80 -8.94
C SER A 1 -3.73 -0.19 -7.79
N PHE A 2 -4.05 0.30 -6.59
CA PHE A 2 -4.20 -0.54 -5.41
C PHE A 2 -5.31 -1.60 -5.58
N VAL A 3 -6.39 -1.30 -6.29
CA VAL A 3 -7.48 -2.26 -6.55
C VAL A 3 -7.03 -3.37 -7.50
N ILE A 4 -6.35 -3.04 -8.60
CA ILE A 4 -6.03 -4.03 -9.63
C ILE A 4 -4.99 -5.02 -9.15
N HIS A 5 -3.86 -4.56 -8.62
CA HIS A 5 -2.76 -5.46 -8.25
C HIS A 5 -3.13 -6.46 -7.14
N PRO A 6 -3.66 -6.03 -5.98
CA PRO A 6 -4.02 -6.97 -4.93
C PRO A 6 -5.05 -8.01 -5.37
N MET A 7 -6.19 -7.57 -5.91
CA MET A 7 -7.26 -8.48 -6.33
C MET A 7 -6.80 -9.45 -7.42
N TYR A 8 -6.05 -8.94 -8.41
CA TYR A 8 -5.56 -9.78 -9.51
C TYR A 8 -4.57 -10.85 -9.01
N VAL A 9 -3.67 -10.49 -8.10
CA VAL A 9 -2.70 -11.43 -7.53
C VAL A 9 -3.41 -12.49 -6.70
N GLU A 10 -4.35 -12.11 -5.83
CA GLU A 10 -5.09 -13.05 -4.98
C GLU A 10 -5.98 -13.98 -5.83
N CYS A 11 -6.68 -13.46 -6.83
CA CYS A 11 -7.43 -14.31 -7.77
C CYS A 11 -6.52 -15.31 -8.48
N LEU A 12 -5.39 -14.88 -8.99
CA LEU A 12 -4.45 -15.77 -9.69
C LEU A 12 -3.81 -16.78 -8.74
N GLU A 13 -3.53 -16.43 -7.49
CA GLU A 13 -3.06 -17.37 -6.48
C GLU A 13 -4.02 -18.55 -6.35
N VAL A 14 -5.31 -18.26 -6.18
CA VAL A 14 -6.35 -19.30 -6.07
C VAL A 14 -6.50 -20.08 -7.36
N MET A 15 -6.67 -19.40 -8.50
CA MET A 15 -6.93 -20.04 -9.80
C MET A 15 -5.76 -20.90 -10.28
N THR A 16 -4.55 -20.57 -9.90
CA THR A 16 -3.34 -21.31 -10.30
C THR A 16 -2.81 -22.26 -9.22
N ASN A 17 -3.55 -22.47 -8.14
CA ASN A 17 -3.11 -23.26 -6.99
C ASN A 17 -1.73 -22.82 -6.48
N GLY A 18 -1.61 -21.54 -6.15
CA GLY A 18 -0.36 -20.95 -5.66
C GLY A 18 0.76 -20.89 -6.73
N GLY A 19 0.39 -20.80 -8.00
CA GLY A 19 1.33 -20.75 -9.11
C GLY A 19 1.77 -22.10 -9.66
N LYS A 20 1.23 -23.20 -9.14
CA LYS A 20 1.54 -24.58 -9.62
C LYS A 20 0.94 -24.87 -11.00
N GLN A 21 -0.08 -24.13 -11.41
CA GLN A 21 -0.75 -24.26 -12.68
C GLN A 21 -0.56 -23.01 -13.52
N ASN A 22 -0.37 -23.15 -14.81
CA ASN A 22 -0.33 -22.04 -15.77
C ASN A 22 -1.57 -22.11 -16.67
N ILE A 23 -2.62 -21.40 -16.24
CA ILE A 23 -3.96 -21.52 -16.84
C ILE A 23 -4.09 -20.86 -18.22
N TRP A 24 -3.14 -20.00 -18.62
CA TRP A 24 -3.17 -19.29 -19.92
C TRP A 24 -1.86 -19.45 -20.70
N ASN A 25 -1.04 -20.43 -20.38
CA ASN A 25 0.27 -20.68 -21.00
C ASN A 25 1.17 -19.43 -21.06
N VAL A 26 1.13 -18.63 -20.01
CA VAL A 26 1.93 -17.40 -19.91
C VAL A 26 3.38 -17.76 -19.57
N LYS A 27 4.33 -17.25 -20.37
CA LYS A 27 5.76 -17.43 -20.06
C LYS A 27 6.09 -16.91 -18.66
N GLY A 28 6.67 -17.75 -17.82
CA GLY A 28 6.98 -17.42 -16.42
C GLY A 28 5.81 -17.58 -15.44
N GLY A 29 4.63 -18.06 -15.93
CA GLY A 29 3.45 -18.33 -15.12
C GLY A 29 2.58 -17.09 -14.84
N ASN A 30 1.31 -17.31 -14.58
CA ASN A 30 0.32 -16.24 -14.34
C ASN A 30 0.55 -15.56 -13.00
N PHE A 31 0.53 -16.33 -11.91
CA PHE A 31 0.68 -15.81 -10.55
C PHE A 31 2.08 -15.20 -10.31
N PRO A 32 3.21 -15.85 -10.65
CA PRO A 32 4.53 -15.26 -10.44
C PRO A 32 4.72 -13.91 -11.15
N ASN A 33 4.22 -13.80 -12.38
CA ASN A 33 4.30 -12.53 -13.12
C ASN A 33 3.44 -11.42 -12.49
N ALA A 34 2.23 -11.76 -12.04
CA ALA A 34 1.36 -10.81 -11.38
C ALA A 34 1.96 -10.34 -10.05
N LEU A 35 2.49 -11.27 -9.26
CA LEU A 35 3.18 -10.97 -8.00
C LEU A 35 4.39 -10.05 -8.23
N LYS A 36 5.24 -10.38 -9.21
CA LYS A 36 6.39 -9.54 -9.56
C LYS A 36 5.99 -8.12 -9.92
N ARG A 37 4.89 -7.95 -10.68
CA ARG A 37 4.35 -6.62 -11.00
C ARG A 37 3.83 -5.89 -9.77
N MET A 38 3.17 -6.58 -8.84
CA MET A 38 2.72 -5.98 -7.59
C MET A 38 3.91 -5.60 -6.70
N GLN A 39 4.95 -6.42 -6.62
CA GLN A 39 6.19 -6.10 -5.91
C GLN A 39 6.83 -4.83 -6.48
N ARG A 40 6.95 -4.73 -7.81
CA ARG A 40 7.47 -3.53 -8.46
C ARG A 40 6.61 -2.30 -8.18
N PHE A 41 5.29 -2.45 -8.22
CA PHE A 41 4.38 -1.35 -7.87
C PHE A 41 4.52 -0.94 -6.40
N GLY A 42 4.72 -1.89 -5.49
CA GLY A 42 5.02 -1.61 -4.08
C GLY A 42 6.29 -0.77 -3.90
N MET A 43 7.35 -1.09 -4.65
CA MET A 43 8.59 -0.29 -4.66
C MET A 43 8.35 1.16 -5.12
N ILE A 44 7.50 1.37 -6.12
CA ILE A 44 7.13 2.69 -6.60
C ILE A 44 6.29 3.44 -5.55
N LEU A 45 5.32 2.77 -4.94
CA LEU A 45 4.49 3.37 -3.89
C LEU A 45 5.31 3.82 -2.68
N GLU A 46 6.27 3.00 -2.24
CA GLU A 46 7.15 3.35 -1.13
C GLU A 46 7.96 4.62 -1.44
N ARG A 47 8.48 4.75 -2.65
CA ARG A 47 9.22 5.93 -3.11
C ARG A 47 8.36 7.19 -3.21
N PHE A 48 7.04 7.05 -3.39
CA PHE A 48 6.11 8.17 -3.42
C PHE A 48 5.78 8.72 -2.02
N VAL A 49 6.12 8.00 -0.97
CA VAL A 49 5.93 8.53 0.39
C VAL A 49 6.99 9.60 0.65
N SER A 50 6.56 10.85 0.83
CA SER A 50 7.45 11.96 1.13
C SER A 50 8.13 11.80 2.50
N PRO A 51 9.24 12.50 2.79
CA PRO A 51 9.87 12.46 4.10
C PRO A 51 8.92 12.76 5.28
N GLU A 52 7.87 13.55 5.04
CA GLU A 52 6.86 13.99 6.01
C GLU A 52 5.66 13.03 6.12
N GLY A 53 5.68 11.89 5.41
CA GLY A 53 4.59 10.92 5.42
C GLY A 53 3.38 11.33 4.57
N THR A 54 3.57 12.17 3.54
CA THR A 54 2.54 12.45 2.53
C THR A 54 2.79 11.62 1.27
N PHE A 55 1.83 11.59 0.36
CA PHE A 55 1.97 10.99 -0.97
C PHE A 55 1.22 11.81 -2.02
N PRO A 56 1.56 11.70 -3.32
CA PRO A 56 0.91 12.47 -4.38
C PRO A 56 -0.59 12.25 -4.43
N VAL A 57 -1.35 13.33 -4.52
CA VAL A 57 -2.81 13.32 -4.63
C VAL A 57 -3.20 13.15 -6.09
N PHE A 58 -3.40 11.92 -6.54
CA PHE A 58 -3.83 11.62 -7.90
C PHE A 58 -4.72 10.38 -7.95
N GLY A 59 -5.49 10.29 -9.01
CA GLY A 59 -6.38 9.16 -9.26
C GLY A 59 -7.80 9.40 -8.76
N ARG A 60 -8.75 8.78 -9.47
CA ARG A 60 -10.19 8.94 -9.23
C ARG A 60 -10.65 8.46 -7.85
N SER A 61 -9.94 7.49 -7.28
CA SER A 61 -10.29 6.86 -6.01
C SER A 61 -9.46 7.39 -4.83
N ILE A 62 -8.94 8.61 -4.93
CA ILE A 62 -8.07 9.20 -3.90
C ILE A 62 -8.78 9.37 -2.55
N THR A 63 -10.11 9.48 -2.55
CA THR A 63 -10.94 9.56 -1.34
C THR A 63 -10.86 8.33 -0.44
N TYR A 64 -10.36 7.20 -0.95
CA TYR A 64 -10.08 6.01 -0.14
C TYR A 64 -8.78 6.11 0.66
N ARG A 65 -8.14 7.28 0.65
CA ARG A 65 -7.02 7.66 1.52
C ARG A 65 -5.92 6.59 1.58
N THR A 66 -5.70 6.02 2.75
CA THR A 66 -4.70 4.96 3.00
C THR A 66 -4.95 3.66 2.22
N GLY A 67 -6.09 3.50 1.56
CA GLY A 67 -6.33 2.39 0.64
C GLY A 67 -5.29 2.27 -0.47
N VAL A 68 -4.61 3.37 -0.84
CA VAL A 68 -3.49 3.35 -1.79
C VAL A 68 -2.35 2.46 -1.31
N LEU A 69 -2.20 2.25 -0.01
CA LEU A 69 -1.15 1.42 0.59
C LEU A 69 -1.47 -0.08 0.58
N GLN A 70 -2.67 -0.49 0.12
CA GLN A 70 -3.06 -1.91 0.11
C GLN A 70 -2.02 -2.84 -0.53
N PRO A 71 -1.35 -2.50 -1.66
CA PRO A 71 -0.31 -3.38 -2.22
C PRO A 71 0.86 -3.62 -1.25
N LEU A 72 1.34 -2.58 -0.57
CA LEU A 72 2.39 -2.71 0.45
C LEU A 72 1.92 -3.51 1.66
N ALA A 73 0.70 -3.25 2.11
CA ALA A 73 0.08 -3.95 3.22
C ALA A 73 -0.09 -5.45 2.93
N LEU A 74 -0.57 -5.81 1.73
CA LEU A 74 -0.74 -7.19 1.30
C LEU A 74 0.60 -7.90 1.13
N LEU A 75 1.59 -7.24 0.48
CA LEU A 75 2.94 -7.78 0.36
C LEU A 75 3.55 -8.08 1.73
N SER A 76 3.33 -7.20 2.70
CA SER A 76 3.79 -7.40 4.08
C SER A 76 3.09 -8.57 4.74
N LEU A 77 1.75 -8.60 4.71
CA LEU A 77 0.94 -9.67 5.31
C LEU A 77 1.30 -11.05 4.77
N ARG A 78 1.58 -11.15 3.48
CA ARG A 78 1.85 -12.42 2.80
C ARG A 78 3.33 -12.82 2.81
N GLY A 79 4.22 -12.01 3.39
CA GLY A 79 5.66 -12.23 3.34
C GLY A 79 6.23 -12.17 1.91
N TRP A 80 5.62 -11.38 1.05
CA TRP A 80 5.99 -11.23 -0.37
C TRP A 80 6.77 -9.94 -0.67
N LEU A 81 7.23 -9.24 0.35
CA LEU A 81 8.08 -8.07 0.13
C LEU A 81 9.35 -8.47 -0.64
N PRO A 82 9.72 -7.73 -1.70
CA PRO A 82 11.00 -7.96 -2.35
C PRO A 82 12.15 -7.55 -1.42
N LYS A 83 13.34 -8.09 -1.65
CA LYS A 83 14.52 -7.81 -0.80
C LYS A 83 14.90 -6.32 -0.74
N GLU A 84 14.54 -5.56 -1.76
CA GLU A 84 14.76 -4.10 -1.87
C GLU A 84 13.83 -3.29 -0.94
N LEU A 85 12.82 -3.93 -0.36
CA LEU A 85 11.87 -3.33 0.58
C LEU A 85 11.93 -4.06 1.94
N PRO A 86 12.90 -3.75 2.79
CA PRO A 86 12.96 -4.30 4.15
C PRO A 86 11.66 -4.03 4.92
N ALA A 87 11.20 -5.00 5.69
CA ALA A 87 9.91 -4.91 6.39
C ALA A 87 9.84 -3.71 7.36
N GLY A 88 10.90 -3.43 8.09
CA GLY A 88 11.00 -2.25 8.98
C GLY A 88 10.91 -0.92 8.22
N GLN A 89 11.44 -0.85 6.98
CA GLN A 89 11.33 0.33 6.11
C GLN A 89 9.89 0.53 5.64
N VAL A 90 9.24 -0.54 5.17
CA VAL A 90 7.84 -0.49 4.72
C VAL A 90 6.92 -0.11 5.86
N ARG A 91 7.10 -0.70 7.05
CA ARG A 91 6.34 -0.34 8.25
C ARG A 91 6.50 1.14 8.58
N ALA A 92 7.73 1.66 8.57
CA ALA A 92 7.99 3.07 8.89
C ALA A 92 7.29 4.02 7.90
N ALA A 93 7.38 3.74 6.59
CA ALA A 93 6.71 4.52 5.56
C ALA A 93 5.18 4.50 5.71
N MET A 94 4.60 3.31 5.87
CA MET A 94 3.16 3.15 6.05
C MET A 94 2.67 3.84 7.33
N THR A 95 3.39 3.68 8.44
CA THR A 95 3.04 4.32 9.72
C THR A 95 3.06 5.84 9.60
N ALA A 96 4.06 6.41 8.92
CA ALA A 96 4.13 7.85 8.70
C ALA A 96 2.90 8.38 7.93
N VAL A 97 2.48 7.67 6.87
CA VAL A 97 1.27 8.03 6.12
C VAL A 97 0.01 7.91 6.97
N ILE A 98 -0.13 6.82 7.73
CA ILE A 98 -1.29 6.58 8.58
C ILE A 98 -1.38 7.66 9.67
N GLN A 99 -0.28 7.98 10.33
CA GLN A 99 -0.23 9.05 11.34
C GLN A 99 -0.55 10.41 10.73
N ARG A 100 -0.02 10.71 9.55
CA ARG A 100 -0.31 11.97 8.86
C ARG A 100 -1.77 12.10 8.47
N MET A 101 -2.39 10.98 8.06
CA MET A 101 -3.79 10.94 7.63
C MET A 101 -4.77 10.96 8.81
N PHE A 102 -4.47 10.25 9.89
CA PHE A 102 -5.41 10.01 10.99
C PHE A 102 -4.94 10.52 12.35
N GLY A 103 -3.83 11.27 12.40
CA GLY A 103 -3.29 11.82 13.64
C GLY A 103 -4.15 12.91 14.28
N ASP A 104 -5.12 13.44 13.55
CA ASP A 104 -6.18 14.32 14.07
C ASP A 104 -7.56 13.88 13.54
N ASN A 105 -8.62 14.47 14.07
CA ASN A 105 -9.99 14.06 13.78
C ASN A 105 -10.59 14.71 12.52
N ARG A 106 -9.84 15.46 11.74
CA ARG A 106 -10.38 16.20 10.56
C ARG A 106 -11.03 15.32 9.51
N ASN A 107 -10.65 14.04 9.46
CA ASN A 107 -11.17 13.07 8.50
C ASN A 107 -12.45 12.37 8.97
N PHE A 108 -12.90 12.64 10.19
CA PHE A 108 -14.06 12.03 10.79
C PHE A 108 -15.16 13.05 11.03
N ASN A 109 -16.42 12.63 10.92
CA ASN A 109 -17.56 13.42 11.36
C ASN A 109 -17.79 13.26 12.88
N ALA A 110 -18.80 13.93 13.42
CA ALA A 110 -19.13 13.89 14.85
C ALA A 110 -19.49 12.47 15.35
N GLU A 111 -20.00 11.63 14.47
CA GLU A 111 -20.39 10.23 14.76
C GLU A 111 -19.20 9.27 14.59
N GLY A 112 -18.01 9.74 14.22
CA GLY A 112 -16.81 8.93 14.03
C GLY A 112 -16.69 8.23 12.66
N TYR A 113 -17.52 8.58 11.69
CA TYR A 113 -17.40 8.06 10.32
C TYR A 113 -16.47 8.93 9.48
N LEU A 114 -15.76 8.29 8.54
CA LEU A 114 -14.96 9.01 7.56
C LEU A 114 -15.83 9.94 6.71
N THR A 115 -15.40 11.18 6.54
CA THR A 115 -16.01 12.15 5.63
C THR A 115 -15.60 11.93 4.18
N LEU A 116 -16.43 12.31 3.22
CA LEU A 116 -16.05 12.36 1.80
C LEU A 116 -14.90 13.36 1.62
N GLY A 117 -13.77 12.88 1.12
CA GLY A 117 -12.59 13.71 0.91
C GLY A 117 -11.27 12.95 1.06
N PHE A 118 -10.18 13.64 0.87
CA PHE A 118 -8.82 13.12 1.05
C PHE A 118 -8.25 13.50 2.42
N ASN A 119 -8.22 14.79 2.76
CA ASN A 119 -7.73 15.28 4.05
C ASN A 119 -8.72 16.28 4.63
N GLY A 120 -9.74 15.77 5.27
CA GLY A 120 -10.92 16.48 5.73
C GLY A 120 -12.13 16.23 4.84
N SER A 121 -13.19 17.05 5.01
CA SER A 121 -14.39 17.02 4.17
C SER A 121 -14.13 17.77 2.87
N GLN A 122 -14.04 17.05 1.76
CA GLN A 122 -13.74 17.58 0.42
C GLN A 122 -14.63 16.86 -0.61
N PRO A 123 -15.96 17.06 -0.59
CA PRO A 123 -16.90 16.28 -1.39
C PRO A 123 -16.68 16.40 -2.90
N ASN A 124 -16.14 17.52 -3.38
CA ASN A 124 -15.92 17.77 -4.81
C ASN A 124 -14.85 16.88 -5.46
N ILE A 125 -13.99 16.23 -4.66
CA ILE A 125 -13.01 15.27 -5.20
C ILE A 125 -13.53 13.84 -5.21
N SER A 126 -14.75 13.62 -4.73
CA SER A 126 -15.42 12.32 -4.70
C SER A 126 -16.10 12.02 -6.02
N ASP A 127 -16.00 10.80 -6.50
CA ASP A 127 -16.75 10.34 -7.66
C ASP A 127 -18.22 10.10 -7.23
N TRP A 128 -19.14 10.12 -8.18
CA TRP A 128 -20.60 9.96 -7.95
C TRP A 128 -20.97 8.68 -7.20
N TYR A 129 -20.17 7.62 -7.32
CA TYR A 129 -20.41 6.35 -6.63
C TYR A 129 -19.80 6.30 -5.21
N THR A 130 -18.96 7.27 -4.85
CA THR A 130 -18.31 7.29 -3.54
C THR A 130 -19.31 7.70 -2.47
N ASN A 131 -19.38 6.94 -1.40
CA ASN A 131 -20.23 7.23 -0.24
C ASN A 131 -19.45 6.91 1.05
N ASN A 132 -19.97 7.35 2.19
CA ASN A 132 -19.31 7.15 3.48
C ASN A 132 -19.05 5.67 3.80
N GLY A 133 -19.93 4.76 3.38
CA GLY A 133 -19.73 3.33 3.56
C GLY A 133 -18.56 2.77 2.75
N SER A 134 -18.32 3.25 1.52
CA SER A 134 -17.22 2.78 0.69
C SER A 134 -15.84 3.24 1.18
N LEU A 135 -15.77 4.26 2.03
CA LEU A 135 -14.52 4.76 2.59
C LEU A 135 -13.83 3.78 3.53
N TYR A 136 -14.51 2.70 3.94
CA TYR A 136 -13.87 1.60 4.70
C TYR A 136 -12.65 1.02 3.99
N LEU A 137 -12.53 1.18 2.67
CA LEU A 137 -11.35 0.77 1.90
C LEU A 137 -10.04 1.39 2.43
N ALA A 138 -10.11 2.50 3.18
CA ALA A 138 -8.97 3.03 3.90
C ALA A 138 -8.36 2.02 4.88
N SER A 139 -9.15 1.10 5.43
CA SER A 139 -8.71 0.06 6.37
C SER A 139 -7.77 -0.98 5.75
N LEU A 140 -7.70 -1.07 4.42
CA LEU A 140 -6.81 -2.01 3.73
C LEU A 140 -5.31 -1.74 4.00
N ALA A 141 -4.95 -0.56 4.48
CA ALA A 141 -3.62 -0.28 4.98
C ALA A 141 -3.27 -1.06 6.27
N PHE A 142 -4.26 -1.54 6.99
CA PHE A 142 -4.10 -2.23 8.27
C PHE A 142 -4.00 -3.77 8.14
N LEU A 143 -3.95 -4.32 6.94
CA LEU A 143 -3.76 -5.75 6.71
C LEU A 143 -2.60 -6.37 7.52
N PRO A 144 -1.46 -5.69 7.73
CA PRO A 144 -0.37 -6.23 8.53
C PRO A 144 -0.72 -6.49 10.00
N LEU A 145 -1.82 -5.92 10.54
CA LEU A 145 -2.30 -6.26 11.88
C LEU A 145 -2.68 -7.75 12.04
N GLY A 146 -2.89 -8.44 10.92
CA GLY A 146 -3.08 -9.90 10.91
C GLY A 146 -1.79 -10.72 11.10
N LEU A 147 -0.63 -10.09 11.12
CA LEU A 147 0.64 -10.77 11.35
C LEU A 147 0.85 -11.07 12.85
N PRO A 148 1.51 -12.20 13.18
CA PRO A 148 1.92 -12.46 14.56
C PRO A 148 2.93 -11.41 15.04
N ALA A 149 2.98 -11.19 16.36
CA ALA A 149 3.80 -10.12 16.94
C ALA A 149 5.31 -10.28 16.73
N ASP A 150 5.76 -11.50 16.49
CA ASP A 150 7.16 -11.85 16.22
C ASP A 150 7.53 -11.80 14.72
N ALA A 151 6.60 -11.42 13.86
CA ALA A 151 6.88 -11.27 12.43
C ALA A 151 7.93 -10.17 12.17
N PRO A 152 8.80 -10.32 11.16
CA PRO A 152 9.80 -9.30 10.80
C PRO A 152 9.21 -7.92 10.57
N PHE A 153 7.97 -7.85 10.08
CA PHE A 153 7.26 -6.57 9.92
C PHE A 153 7.17 -5.79 11.24
N TRP A 154 7.05 -6.47 12.39
CA TRP A 154 6.96 -5.83 13.70
C TRP A 154 8.31 -5.74 14.41
N THR A 155 9.14 -6.77 14.27
CA THR A 155 10.38 -6.91 15.06
C THR A 155 11.60 -6.26 14.44
N ASP A 156 11.63 -6.10 13.11
CA ASP A 156 12.75 -5.40 12.45
C ASP A 156 12.82 -3.95 12.91
N ALA A 157 14.03 -3.46 13.11
CA ALA A 157 14.24 -2.06 13.44
C ALA A 157 13.62 -1.13 12.36
N PRO A 158 12.96 -0.04 12.75
CA PRO A 158 12.44 0.91 11.79
C PRO A 158 13.58 1.55 11.00
N GLN A 159 13.41 1.66 9.69
CA GLN A 159 14.38 2.26 8.78
C GLN A 159 13.74 3.41 8.01
N PRO A 160 14.49 4.47 7.68
CA PRO A 160 14.00 5.50 6.79
C PRO A 160 13.68 4.89 5.43
N TRP A 161 12.55 5.28 4.84
CA TRP A 161 12.17 4.86 3.50
C TRP A 161 12.91 5.64 2.42
N THR A 162 12.85 5.19 1.18
CA THR A 162 13.70 5.67 0.09
C THR A 162 13.67 7.18 -0.08
N SER A 163 12.49 7.80 -0.12
CA SER A 163 12.38 9.26 -0.23
C SER A 163 12.97 9.98 0.98
N LYS A 164 12.78 9.44 2.19
CA LYS A 164 13.35 10.03 3.40
C LYS A 164 14.89 9.95 3.41
N LYS A 165 15.47 8.84 2.94
CA LYS A 165 16.91 8.70 2.73
C LYS A 165 17.41 9.73 1.71
N ALA A 166 16.75 9.83 0.55
CA ALA A 166 17.15 10.72 -0.52
C ALA A 166 17.21 12.18 -0.08
N TRP A 167 16.17 12.66 0.58
CA TRP A 167 16.11 14.05 1.07
C TRP A 167 16.99 14.28 2.29
N GLY A 168 17.34 13.23 3.04
CA GLY A 168 18.30 13.25 4.13
C GLY A 168 19.76 13.20 3.67
N GLY A 169 20.03 13.03 2.39
CA GLY A 169 21.40 12.89 1.85
C GLY A 169 22.03 11.53 2.11
N GLU A 170 21.26 10.54 2.51
CA GLU A 170 21.72 9.17 2.69
C GLU A 170 21.81 8.44 1.35
N ASP A 171 22.78 7.54 1.21
CA ASP A 171 22.89 6.69 0.03
C ASP A 171 21.81 5.61 -0.01
N PHE A 172 21.32 5.30 -1.20
CA PHE A 172 20.32 4.25 -1.43
C PHE A 172 20.46 3.70 -2.85
N PRO A 173 20.03 2.45 -3.11
CA PRO A 173 20.10 1.85 -4.43
C PRO A 173 19.26 2.62 -5.47
N LYS A 174 19.87 2.86 -6.64
CA LYS A 174 19.16 3.46 -7.77
C LYS A 174 17.92 2.64 -8.16
N ASP A 175 16.94 3.29 -8.73
CA ASP A 175 15.82 2.60 -9.35
C ASP A 175 16.26 1.87 -10.63
N HIS A 176 15.48 0.90 -11.07
CA HIS A 176 15.79 0.10 -12.24
C HIS A 176 14.56 -0.07 -13.13
N ALA A 177 14.78 -0.35 -14.41
CA ALA A 177 13.72 -0.73 -15.32
C ALA A 177 13.11 -2.08 -14.89
N TYR A 178 11.85 -2.28 -15.26
CA TYR A 178 11.12 -3.52 -14.98
C TYR A 178 11.49 -4.63 -15.97
#